data_873de188dc78104645795ceade085d14
#
_entry.id   873de188dc78104645795ceade085d14
#
_cell.length_a   1.000
_cell.length_b   1.000
_cell.length_c   1.000
_cell.angle_alpha   90.00
_cell.angle_beta   90.00
_cell.angle_gamma   90.00
#
_symmetry.space_group_name_H-M   'P 1'
#
loop_
_entity.id
_entity.type
_entity.pdbx_description
1 polymer ?
#
loop_
_entity_poly.entity_id
_entity_poly.type
_entity_poly.pdbx_seq_one_letter_code
_entity_poly.pdbx_strand_id
1 'polypeptide(L)'
;MKEIKLRPHTEEHDLGFKMRNLKKFLLKKHRVKVTVFFRGCEMAFISAGEKLLKRVAEELVEDATVEQPPTREARNRMTMVVIPK
;
A
#
# COMPACT_ATOMS: atom_id res chain seq x y z
N MET A 1 11.31 -0.94 -10.07
CA MET A 1 10.36 -0.77 -8.95
C MET A 1 9.20 -1.74 -9.12
N LYS A 2 8.82 -2.43 -8.05
CA LYS A 2 7.65 -3.31 -8.06
C LYS A 2 6.42 -2.55 -7.62
N GLU A 3 5.24 -2.99 -8.06
CA GLU A 3 3.97 -2.35 -7.71
C GLU A 3 2.99 -3.37 -7.15
N ILE A 4 2.32 -3.00 -6.06
CA ILE A 4 1.24 -3.78 -5.46
C ILE A 4 -0.02 -2.94 -5.53
N LYS A 5 -1.09 -3.51 -6.06
CA LYS A 5 -2.39 -2.82 -6.20
C LYS A 5 -3.37 -3.36 -5.17
N LEU A 6 -4.04 -2.47 -4.46
CA LEU A 6 -5.01 -2.80 -3.43
C LEU A 6 -6.33 -2.08 -3.68
N ARG A 7 -7.39 -2.54 -3.01
CA ARG A 7 -8.70 -1.89 -3.00
C ARG A 7 -9.06 -1.56 -1.55
N PRO A 8 -9.85 -0.49 -1.30
CA PRO A 8 -10.20 -0.08 0.06
C PRO A 8 -10.91 -1.17 0.87
N HIS A 9 -11.68 -2.02 0.21
CA HIS A 9 -12.43 -3.11 0.83
C HIS A 9 -11.79 -4.47 0.57
N THR A 10 -10.47 -4.54 0.72
CA THR A 10 -9.73 -5.80 0.54
C THR A 10 -10.01 -6.73 1.72
N GLU A 11 -10.32 -7.99 1.42
CA GLU A 11 -10.50 -8.99 2.46
C GLU A 11 -9.17 -9.28 3.15
N GLU A 12 -9.24 -9.67 4.43
CA GLU A 12 -8.05 -9.96 5.23
C GLU A 12 -7.19 -11.05 4.59
N HIS A 13 -7.81 -12.04 3.97
CA HIS A 13 -7.08 -13.12 3.30
C HIS A 13 -6.27 -12.58 2.12
N ASP A 14 -6.89 -11.76 1.28
CA ASP A 14 -6.22 -11.15 0.13
C ASP A 14 -5.13 -10.18 0.58
N LEU A 15 -5.41 -9.41 1.62
CA LEU A 15 -4.43 -8.49 2.18
C LEU A 15 -3.20 -9.25 2.67
N GLY A 16 -3.41 -10.35 3.39
CA GLY A 16 -2.32 -11.19 3.87
C GLY A 16 -1.46 -11.73 2.73
N PHE A 17 -2.10 -12.16 1.65
CA PHE A 17 -1.40 -12.66 0.48
C PHE A 17 -0.54 -11.57 -0.17
N LYS A 18 -1.11 -10.37 -0.32
CA LYS A 18 -0.39 -9.23 -0.91
C LYS A 18 0.73 -8.74 0.00
N MET A 19 0.54 -8.78 1.31
CA MET A 19 1.57 -8.44 2.27
C MET A 19 2.76 -9.40 2.18
N ARG A 20 2.51 -10.69 1.99
CA ARG A 20 3.60 -11.67 1.80
C ARG A 20 4.39 -11.38 0.54
N ASN A 21 3.70 -11.06 -0.56
CA ASN A 21 4.37 -10.69 -1.81
C ASN A 21 5.22 -9.43 -1.65
N LEU A 22 4.68 -8.45 -0.94
CA LEU A 22 5.37 -7.20 -0.68
C LEU A 22 6.67 -7.45 0.11
N LYS A 23 6.59 -8.25 1.17
CA LYS A 23 7.76 -8.61 1.97
C LYS A 23 8.79 -9.36 1.13
N LYS A 24 8.35 -10.23 0.22
CA LYS A 24 9.22 -10.95 -0.70
C LYS A 24 10.02 -9.99 -1.58
N PHE A 25 9.37 -8.97 -2.12
CA PHE A 25 10.05 -7.97 -2.93
C PHE A 25 11.06 -7.17 -2.10
N LEU A 26 10.70 -6.82 -0.87
CA LEU A 26 11.60 -6.10 0.04
C LEU A 26 12.84 -6.94 0.39
N LEU A 27 12.67 -8.24 0.59
CA LEU A 27 13.79 -9.13 0.86
C LEU A 27 14.76 -9.19 -0.32
N LYS A 28 14.25 -9.01 -1.53
CA LYS A 28 15.09 -8.94 -2.74
C LYS A 28 15.63 -7.54 -3.01
N LYS A 29 15.46 -6.63 -2.06
CA LYS A 29 15.95 -5.26 -2.14
C LYS A 29 15.28 -4.43 -3.23
N HIS A 30 14.01 -4.74 -3.52
CA HIS A 30 13.22 -3.94 -4.45
C HIS A 30 12.46 -2.83 -3.73
N ARG A 31 12.39 -1.67 -4.35
CA ARG A 31 11.48 -0.60 -3.95
C ARG A 31 10.07 -0.99 -4.39
N VAL A 32 9.09 -0.80 -3.53
CA VAL A 32 7.70 -1.19 -3.81
C VAL A 32 6.77 0.03 -3.74
N LYS A 33 5.98 0.19 -4.79
CA LYS A 33 4.91 1.21 -4.83
C LYS A 33 3.60 0.50 -4.52
N VAL A 34 2.94 0.91 -3.42
CA VAL A 34 1.65 0.36 -3.02
C VAL A 34 0.56 1.34 -3.45
N THR A 35 -0.35 0.88 -4.28
CA THR A 35 -1.40 1.72 -4.86
C THR A 35 -2.76 1.22 -4.43
N VAL A 36 -3.63 2.13 -3.97
CA VAL A 36 -5.03 1.83 -3.66
C VAL A 36 -5.91 2.50 -4.69
N PHE A 37 -6.75 1.72 -5.35
CA PHE A 37 -7.70 2.23 -6.34
C PHE A 37 -9.09 2.35 -5.73
N PHE A 38 -9.78 3.46 -6.02
CA PHE A 38 -11.12 3.73 -5.56
C PHE A 38 -12.11 3.71 -6.72
N ARG A 39 -13.37 3.40 -6.41
CA ARG A 39 -14.47 3.61 -7.34
C ARG A 39 -15.12 4.93 -6.97
N GLY A 40 -15.14 5.88 -7.93
CA GLY A 40 -15.74 7.18 -7.72
C GLY A 40 -14.89 8.09 -6.83
N CYS A 41 -15.49 9.18 -6.38
CA CYS A 41 -14.81 10.24 -5.64
C CYS A 41 -15.36 10.41 -4.22
N GLU A 42 -15.80 9.33 -3.59
CA GLU A 42 -16.34 9.41 -2.24
C GLU A 42 -15.23 9.56 -1.21
N MET A 43 -15.37 10.56 -0.34
CA MET A 43 -14.40 10.84 0.72
C MET A 43 -14.22 9.66 1.67
N ALA A 44 -15.28 8.87 1.90
CA ALA A 44 -15.21 7.69 2.74
C ALA A 44 -14.21 6.67 2.22
N PHE A 45 -14.15 6.48 0.89
CA PHE A 45 -13.20 5.54 0.28
C PHE A 45 -11.77 6.05 0.37
N ILE A 46 -11.58 7.37 0.24
CA ILE A 46 -10.25 7.97 0.36
C ILE A 46 -9.71 7.75 1.77
N SER A 47 -10.54 7.98 2.79
CA SER A 47 -10.18 7.75 4.18
C SER A 47 -9.84 6.29 4.45
N ALA A 48 -10.64 5.36 3.91
CA ALA A 48 -10.39 3.93 4.06
C ALA A 48 -9.08 3.51 3.40
N GLY A 49 -8.79 4.07 2.23
CA GLY A 49 -7.53 3.80 1.52
C GLY A 49 -6.32 4.30 2.30
N GLU A 50 -6.42 5.49 2.87
CA GLU A 50 -5.35 6.04 3.70
C GLU A 50 -5.09 5.17 4.92
N LYS A 51 -6.16 4.74 5.61
CA LYS A 51 -6.04 3.84 6.75
C LYS A 51 -5.40 2.51 6.36
N LEU A 52 -5.78 1.97 5.21
CA LEU A 52 -5.21 0.72 4.69
C LEU A 52 -3.71 0.87 4.45
N LEU A 53 -3.28 1.95 3.80
CA LEU A 53 -1.87 2.19 3.55
C LEU A 53 -1.08 2.38 4.84
N LYS A 54 -1.65 3.08 5.81
CA LYS A 54 -1.02 3.24 7.12
C LYS A 54 -0.86 1.90 7.83
N ARG A 55 -1.87 1.04 7.76
CA ARG A 55 -1.82 -0.31 8.32
C ARG A 55 -0.71 -1.13 7.66
N VAL A 56 -0.59 -1.05 6.34
CA VAL A 56 0.46 -1.74 5.60
C VAL A 56 1.83 -1.25 6.07
N ALA A 57 2.01 0.05 6.21
CA ALA A 57 3.27 0.63 6.68
C ALA A 57 3.62 0.15 8.08
N GLU A 58 2.64 0.10 8.98
CA GLU A 58 2.86 -0.37 10.35
C GLU A 58 3.28 -1.84 10.40
N GLU A 59 2.67 -2.67 9.57
CA GLU A 59 3.02 -4.09 9.50
C GLU A 59 4.40 -4.33 8.89
N LEU A 60 4.93 -3.37 8.14
CA LEU A 60 6.22 -3.48 7.49
C LEU A 60 7.33 -2.71 8.21
N VAL A 61 7.06 -2.13 9.37
CA VAL A 61 7.98 -1.23 10.04
C VAL A 61 9.37 -1.86 10.31
N GLU A 62 9.43 -3.15 10.52
CA GLU A 62 10.68 -3.85 10.77
C GLU A 62 11.45 -4.16 9.48
N ASP A 63 10.75 -4.27 8.36
CA ASP A 63 11.33 -4.71 7.08
C ASP A 63 11.55 -3.57 6.09
N ALA A 64 10.89 -2.44 6.30
CA ALA A 64 10.89 -1.38 5.31
C ALA A 64 10.79 0.00 5.95
N THR A 65 11.20 0.99 5.16
CA THR A 65 11.04 2.42 5.49
C THR A 65 10.09 3.02 4.47
N VAL A 66 9.18 3.88 4.95
CA VAL A 66 8.29 4.61 4.05
C VAL A 66 9.07 5.76 3.41
N GLU A 67 9.32 5.64 2.11
CA GLU A 67 10.00 6.69 1.36
C GLU A 67 9.04 7.82 1.02
N GLN A 68 7.81 7.44 0.62
CA GLN A 68 6.77 8.40 0.30
C GLN A 68 5.51 8.02 1.10
N PRO A 69 5.00 8.91 1.97
CA PRO A 69 3.80 8.60 2.74
C PRO A 69 2.57 8.49 1.84
N PRO A 70 1.47 7.97 2.35
CA PRO A 70 0.24 7.86 1.56
C PRO A 70 -0.12 9.20 0.94
N THR A 71 -0.16 9.26 -0.39
CA THR A 71 -0.37 10.48 -1.16
C THR A 71 -1.42 10.22 -2.23
N ARG A 72 -2.34 11.15 -2.38
CA ARG A 72 -3.34 11.07 -3.44
C ARG A 72 -2.70 11.44 -4.77
N GLU A 73 -2.51 10.43 -5.64
CA GLU A 73 -1.86 10.61 -6.93
C GLU A 73 -2.84 11.06 -8.00
N ALA A 74 -4.08 10.57 -7.92
CA ALA A 74 -5.13 10.89 -8.86
C ALA A 74 -6.47 10.87 -8.15
N ARG A 75 -7.53 11.24 -8.85
CA ARG A 75 -8.88 11.33 -8.32
C ARG A 75 -9.34 10.03 -7.65
N ASN A 76 -8.94 8.90 -8.22
CA ASN A 76 -9.34 7.58 -7.78
C ASN A 76 -8.19 6.69 -7.35
N ARG A 77 -7.06 7.28 -6.98
CA ARG A 77 -5.85 6.52 -6.69
C ARG A 77 -5.00 7.19 -5.61
N MET A 78 -4.57 6.39 -4.64
CA MET A 78 -3.66 6.83 -3.59
C MET A 78 -2.45 5.89 -3.57
N THR A 79 -1.26 6.43 -3.43
CA THR A 79 -0.03 5.65 -3.49
C THR A 79 0.87 5.89 -2.28
N MET A 80 1.66 4.89 -1.97
CA MET A 80 2.71 4.95 -0.94
C MET A 80 3.91 4.19 -1.47
N VAL A 81 5.12 4.72 -1.24
CA VAL A 81 6.34 4.03 -1.66
C VAL A 81 7.11 3.59 -0.42
N VAL A 82 7.49 2.32 -0.39
CA VAL A 82 8.32 1.75 0.68
C VAL A 82 9.60 1.20 0.09
N ILE A 83 10.68 1.32 0.86
CA ILE A 83 11.98 0.80 0.47
C ILE A 83 12.47 -0.18 1.54
N PRO A 84 13.30 -1.17 1.17
CA PRO A 84 13.85 -2.11 2.16
C PRO A 84 14.80 -1.39 3.11
N LYS A 85 14.79 -1.85 4.34
CA LYS A 85 15.77 -1.35 5.32
C LYS A 85 17.16 -1.90 5.07
#